data_66840831d0d43f24834d714cf17e8d44
#
_entry.id   66840831d0d43f24834d714cf17e8d44
#
_cell.length_a   1.000
_cell.length_b   1.000
_cell.length_c   1.000
_cell.angle_alpha   90.00
_cell.angle_beta   90.00
_cell.angle_gamma   90.00
#
_symmetry.space_group_name_H-M   'P 1'
#
loop_
_entity.id
_entity.type
_entity.pdbx_description
1 polymer ?
#
loop_
_entity_poly.entity_id
_entity_poly.type
_entity_poly.pdbx_seq_one_letter_code
_entity_poly.pdbx_strand_id
1 'polypeptide(L)'
;SSAASDVYKRQDVCKAKMREIESKEKPSPVEEDILVTLEVVYEFYLRGFTFEHMDLYRSHAVNFLPDNEKGSLLPPFTSVPGLGETAAWSIMEQREGKRFISIEEFSAACPKVSKTHIEQLKAAGALDGMPDTSQITLFDGLF
;
A
#
# COMPACT_ATOMS: atom_id res chain seq x y z
N SER A 1 -1.20 19.12 16.67
CA SER A 1 -0.37 18.99 15.47
C SER A 1 -1.13 18.33 14.33
N SER A 2 -0.74 18.55 13.10
CA SER A 2 -1.36 17.92 11.92
C SER A 2 -1.29 16.40 11.97
N ALA A 3 -0.23 15.84 12.51
CA ALA A 3 -0.06 14.39 12.66
C ALA A 3 -1.10 13.79 13.64
N ALA A 4 -1.36 14.46 14.76
CA ALA A 4 -2.39 14.02 15.70
C ALA A 4 -3.78 14.07 15.07
N SER A 5 -4.09 15.17 14.34
CA SER A 5 -5.36 15.31 13.61
C SER A 5 -5.55 14.18 12.58
N ASP A 6 -4.50 13.79 11.88
CA ASP A 6 -4.55 12.73 10.88
C ASP A 6 -4.80 11.35 11.51
N VAL A 7 -4.21 11.08 12.68
CA VAL A 7 -4.47 9.84 13.43
C VAL A 7 -5.94 9.76 13.86
N TYR A 8 -6.51 10.84 14.39
CA TYR A 8 -7.93 10.86 14.77
C TYR A 8 -8.86 10.66 13.57
N LYS A 9 -8.54 11.26 12.42
CA LYS A 9 -9.31 11.04 11.19
C LYS A 9 -9.28 9.57 10.75
N ARG A 10 -8.13 8.93 10.85
CA ARG A 10 -7.98 7.51 10.50
C ARG A 10 -8.77 6.61 11.45
N GLN A 11 -8.79 6.94 12.74
CA GLN A 11 -9.63 6.25 13.73
C GLN A 11 -11.11 6.37 13.35
N ASP A 12 -11.57 7.57 12.99
CA ASP A 12 -12.95 7.82 12.62
C ASP A 12 -13.35 7.07 11.35
N VAL A 13 -12.48 7.01 10.35
CA VAL A 13 -12.72 6.24 9.12
C VAL A 13 -12.84 4.76 9.42
N CYS A 14 -11.96 4.19 10.26
CA CYS A 14 -12.05 2.79 10.68
C CYS A 14 -13.36 2.50 11.39
N LYS A 15 -13.76 3.35 12.34
CA LYS A 15 -15.02 3.22 13.07
C LYS A 15 -16.22 3.24 12.15
N ALA A 16 -16.26 4.19 11.21
CA ALA A 16 -17.36 4.33 10.28
C ALA A 16 -17.51 3.07 9.42
N LYS A 17 -16.41 2.54 8.92
CA LYS A 17 -16.42 1.32 8.10
C LYS A 17 -16.84 0.09 8.90
N MET A 18 -16.36 -0.04 10.13
CA MET A 18 -16.77 -1.13 11.02
C MET A 18 -18.28 -1.09 11.29
N ARG A 19 -18.83 0.09 11.60
CA ARG A 19 -20.27 0.26 11.81
C ARG A 19 -21.09 -0.06 10.56
N GLU A 20 -20.59 0.32 9.39
CA GLU A 20 -21.24 0.01 8.12
C GLU A 20 -21.40 -1.51 7.94
N ILE A 21 -20.34 -2.28 8.20
CA ILE A 21 -20.36 -3.73 8.08
C ILE A 21 -21.23 -4.36 9.17
N GLU A 22 -21.09 -3.92 10.41
CA GLU A 22 -21.86 -4.41 11.57
C GLU A 22 -23.36 -4.16 11.44
N SER A 23 -23.76 -3.11 10.71
CA SER A 23 -25.17 -2.79 10.50
C SER A 23 -25.87 -3.72 9.51
N LYS A 24 -25.14 -4.54 8.77
CA LYS A 24 -25.70 -5.48 7.81
C LYS A 24 -26.23 -6.73 8.53
N GLU A 25 -27.42 -7.15 8.15
CA GLU A 25 -28.02 -8.39 8.69
C GLU A 25 -27.18 -9.63 8.37
N LYS A 26 -26.60 -9.66 7.17
CA LYS A 26 -25.75 -10.77 6.72
C LYS A 26 -24.54 -10.23 5.97
N PRO A 27 -23.46 -9.89 6.68
CA PRO A 27 -22.22 -9.54 6.02
C PRO A 27 -21.71 -10.72 5.19
N SER A 28 -21.08 -10.42 4.05
CA SER A 28 -20.43 -11.47 3.27
C SER A 28 -19.18 -11.97 4.01
N PRO A 29 -18.68 -13.19 3.69
CA PRO A 29 -17.41 -13.67 4.30
C PRO A 29 -16.24 -12.70 4.10
N VAL A 30 -16.18 -12.02 2.96
CA VAL A 30 -15.18 -10.99 2.70
C VAL A 30 -15.34 -9.81 3.64
N GLU A 31 -16.57 -9.38 3.89
CA GLU A 31 -16.88 -8.28 4.82
C GLU A 31 -16.55 -8.66 6.26
N GLU A 32 -16.80 -9.90 6.65
CA GLU A 32 -16.42 -10.41 7.98
C GLU A 32 -14.90 -10.38 8.17
N ASP A 33 -14.13 -10.79 7.17
CA ASP A 33 -12.66 -10.73 7.20
C ASP A 33 -12.16 -9.28 7.25
N ILE A 34 -12.80 -8.38 6.50
CA ILE A 34 -12.50 -6.95 6.55
C ILE A 34 -12.77 -6.38 7.95
N LEU A 35 -13.87 -6.79 8.57
CA LEU A 35 -14.21 -6.34 9.92
C LEU A 35 -13.13 -6.72 10.94
N VAL A 36 -12.67 -7.97 10.91
CA VAL A 36 -11.59 -8.44 11.78
C VAL A 36 -10.31 -7.61 11.57
N THR A 37 -9.96 -7.36 10.32
CA THR A 37 -8.80 -6.53 9.97
C THR A 37 -8.96 -5.10 10.50
N LEU A 38 -10.14 -4.50 10.33
CA LEU A 38 -10.41 -3.14 10.79
C LEU A 38 -10.35 -3.03 12.32
N GLU A 39 -10.79 -4.04 13.06
CA GLU A 39 -10.69 -4.08 14.50
C GLU A 39 -9.22 -4.02 14.95
N VAL A 40 -8.34 -4.79 14.31
CA VAL A 40 -6.90 -4.77 14.60
C VAL A 40 -6.29 -3.41 14.24
N VAL A 41 -6.61 -2.88 13.07
CA VAL A 41 -6.11 -1.57 12.61
C VAL A 41 -6.58 -0.45 13.53
N TYR A 42 -7.84 -0.48 13.94
CA TYR A 42 -8.41 0.51 14.85
C TYR A 42 -7.68 0.51 16.21
N GLU A 43 -7.47 -0.67 16.79
CA GLU A 43 -6.73 -0.80 18.04
C GLU A 43 -5.29 -0.28 17.90
N PHE A 44 -4.65 -0.55 16.76
CA PHE A 44 -3.33 -0.06 16.42
C PHE A 44 -3.29 1.48 16.44
N TYR A 45 -4.28 2.13 15.82
CA TYR A 45 -4.39 3.58 15.85
C TYR A 45 -4.70 4.13 17.24
N LEU A 46 -5.49 3.43 18.06
CA LEU A 46 -5.77 3.83 19.43
C LEU A 46 -4.51 3.85 20.30
N ARG A 47 -3.53 3.01 19.98
CA ARG A 47 -2.24 2.96 20.67
C ARG A 47 -1.26 4.03 20.19
N GLY A 48 -1.68 4.88 19.27
CA GLY A 48 -0.86 5.97 18.74
C GLY A 48 0.09 5.57 17.61
N PHE A 49 -0.01 4.35 17.10
CA PHE A 49 0.77 3.90 15.95
C PHE A 49 0.12 4.32 14.64
N THR A 50 0.89 4.34 13.58
CA THR A 50 0.41 4.68 12.24
C THR A 50 0.95 3.70 11.20
N PHE A 51 0.30 3.66 10.04
CA PHE A 51 0.83 2.95 8.88
C PHE A 51 1.49 3.95 7.94
N GLU A 52 2.67 3.59 7.44
CA GLU A 52 3.32 4.31 6.35
C GLU A 52 2.67 3.92 5.02
N HIS A 53 2.84 4.77 4.02
CA HIS A 53 2.51 4.39 2.65
C HIS A 53 3.47 3.29 2.18
N MET A 54 2.93 2.34 1.43
CA MET A 54 3.74 1.30 0.80
C MET A 54 4.82 1.94 -0.08
N ASP A 55 5.99 1.35 -0.09
CA ASP A 55 7.16 1.86 -0.80
C ASP A 55 7.79 0.75 -1.64
N LEU A 56 7.98 1.01 -2.94
CA LEU A 56 8.52 0.02 -3.88
C LEU A 56 9.89 -0.52 -3.43
N TYR A 57 10.73 0.33 -2.87
CA TYR A 57 12.11 0.00 -2.52
C TYR A 57 12.29 -0.48 -1.09
N ARG A 58 11.33 -0.21 -0.21
CA ARG A 58 11.44 -0.51 1.22
C ARG A 58 10.49 -1.60 1.68
N SER A 59 9.30 -1.70 1.09
CA SER A 59 8.29 -2.68 1.53
C SER A 59 8.79 -4.11 1.34
N HIS A 60 8.45 -4.96 2.28
CA HIS A 60 8.74 -6.39 2.21
C HIS A 60 7.64 -7.11 1.42
N ALA A 61 7.94 -8.27 0.87
CA ALA A 61 6.95 -9.06 0.15
C ALA A 61 5.75 -9.42 1.04
N VAL A 62 5.99 -9.94 2.24
CA VAL A 62 4.95 -10.54 3.09
C VAL A 62 4.92 -10.01 4.52
N ASN A 63 5.97 -9.35 5.00
CA ASN A 63 6.07 -8.90 6.39
C ASN A 63 5.87 -7.40 6.52
N PHE A 64 5.11 -6.98 7.55
CA PHE A 64 5.12 -5.60 8.00
C PHE A 64 6.48 -5.25 8.59
N LEU A 65 6.99 -4.07 8.26
CA LEU A 65 8.27 -3.58 8.78
C LEU A 65 8.01 -2.46 9.79
N PRO A 66 8.33 -2.68 11.09
CA PRO A 66 8.12 -1.65 12.10
C PRO A 66 9.23 -0.60 12.08
N ASP A 67 8.85 0.64 12.36
CA ASP A 67 9.76 1.71 12.72
C ASP A 67 9.42 2.13 14.16
N ASN A 68 10.23 1.68 15.10
CA ASN A 68 9.98 1.91 16.52
C ASN A 68 10.18 3.37 16.94
N GLU A 69 11.00 4.12 16.22
CA GLU A 69 11.21 5.54 16.51
C GLU A 69 9.99 6.38 16.12
N LYS A 70 9.41 6.07 14.96
CA LYS A 70 8.22 6.78 14.47
C LYS A 70 6.91 6.20 14.99
N GLY A 71 6.93 4.99 15.56
CA GLY A 71 5.71 4.28 15.92
C GLY A 71 4.87 3.94 14.69
N SER A 72 5.50 3.48 13.62
CA SER A 72 4.84 3.19 12.34
C SER A 72 5.13 1.78 11.85
N LEU A 73 4.26 1.30 10.96
CA LEU A 73 4.42 0.05 10.22
C LEU A 73 4.39 0.31 8.72
N LEU A 74 5.34 -0.25 8.02
CA LEU A 74 5.37 -0.24 6.56
C LEU A 74 4.69 -1.52 6.05
N PRO A 75 3.56 -1.41 5.30
CA PRO A 75 2.83 -2.58 4.84
C PRO A 75 3.60 -3.38 3.79
N PRO A 76 3.41 -4.70 3.76
CA PRO A 76 3.99 -5.55 2.72
C PRO A 76 3.24 -5.44 1.40
N PHE A 77 3.87 -5.88 0.31
CA PHE A 77 3.22 -5.89 -1.01
C PHE A 77 1.98 -6.78 -1.04
N THR A 78 1.95 -7.85 -0.25
CA THR A 78 0.78 -8.73 -0.14
C THR A 78 -0.44 -8.07 0.52
N SER A 79 -0.29 -6.87 1.07
CA SER A 79 -1.43 -6.05 1.51
C SER A 79 -2.28 -5.55 0.33
N VAL A 80 -1.73 -5.55 -0.89
CA VAL A 80 -2.51 -5.24 -2.09
C VAL A 80 -3.45 -6.40 -2.36
N PRO A 81 -4.78 -6.17 -2.44
CA PRO A 81 -5.74 -7.24 -2.66
C PRO A 81 -5.44 -8.05 -3.92
N GLY A 82 -5.32 -9.36 -3.76
CA GLY A 82 -5.06 -10.28 -4.86
C GLY A 82 -3.60 -10.38 -5.31
N LEU A 83 -2.70 -9.57 -4.79
CA LEU A 83 -1.27 -9.70 -5.08
C LEU A 83 -0.71 -10.88 -4.28
N GLY A 84 -0.38 -11.96 -4.98
CA GLY A 84 0.15 -13.18 -4.36
C GLY A 84 1.60 -13.04 -3.93
N GLU A 85 2.05 -13.96 -3.08
CA GLU A 85 3.42 -13.97 -2.56
C GLU A 85 4.47 -14.07 -3.65
N THR A 86 4.23 -14.90 -4.67
CA THR A 86 5.18 -15.08 -5.78
C THR A 86 5.45 -13.77 -6.50
N ALA A 87 4.39 -13.00 -6.81
CA ALA A 87 4.52 -11.69 -7.42
C ALA A 87 5.22 -10.70 -6.48
N ALA A 88 4.88 -10.72 -5.20
CA ALA A 88 5.50 -9.87 -4.19
C ALA A 88 7.00 -10.12 -4.04
N TRP A 89 7.39 -11.38 -3.97
CA TRP A 89 8.80 -11.75 -3.91
C TRP A 89 9.56 -11.35 -5.19
N SER A 90 8.90 -11.43 -6.35
CA SER A 90 9.53 -11.00 -7.62
C SER A 90 9.88 -9.52 -7.62
N ILE A 91 9.07 -8.69 -6.95
CA ILE A 91 9.39 -7.26 -6.79
C ILE A 91 10.69 -7.09 -5.98
N MET A 92 10.82 -7.78 -4.88
CA MET A 92 12.03 -7.72 -4.05
C MET A 92 13.27 -8.17 -4.81
N GLU A 93 13.15 -9.23 -5.59
CA GLU A 93 14.26 -9.72 -6.41
C GLU A 93 14.66 -8.69 -7.47
N GLN A 94 13.70 -8.14 -8.18
CA GLN A 94 13.97 -7.24 -9.32
C GLN A 94 14.43 -5.85 -8.89
N ARG A 95 14.06 -5.39 -7.69
CA ARG A 95 14.50 -4.09 -7.18
C ARG A 95 15.93 -4.07 -6.64
N GLU A 96 16.53 -5.23 -6.42
CA GLU A 96 17.84 -5.30 -5.82
C GLU A 96 18.91 -4.62 -6.67
N GLY A 97 19.57 -3.61 -6.09
CA GLY A 97 20.58 -2.83 -6.79
C GLY A 97 20.06 -1.96 -7.92
N LYS A 98 18.74 -1.85 -8.08
CA LYS A 98 18.13 -1.09 -9.17
C LYS A 98 17.26 0.06 -8.68
N ARG A 99 17.17 1.08 -9.51
CA ARG A 99 16.15 2.12 -9.46
C ARG A 99 15.43 2.12 -10.80
N PHE A 100 14.12 1.88 -10.77
CA PHE A 100 13.31 1.92 -11.98
C PHE A 100 13.06 3.38 -12.38
N ILE A 101 13.26 3.68 -13.66
CA ILE A 101 13.05 5.02 -14.19
C ILE A 101 11.60 5.31 -14.56
N SER A 102 10.79 4.26 -14.67
CA SER A 102 9.36 4.39 -15.01
C SER A 102 8.57 3.19 -14.53
N ILE A 103 7.24 3.37 -14.45
CA ILE A 103 6.31 2.28 -14.14
C ILE A 103 6.35 1.23 -15.26
N GLU A 104 6.52 1.64 -16.50
CA GLU A 104 6.69 0.75 -17.65
C GLU A 104 7.90 -0.17 -17.46
N GLU A 105 9.04 0.37 -17.04
CA GLU A 105 10.24 -0.43 -16.75
C GLU A 105 10.00 -1.39 -15.59
N PHE A 106 9.38 -0.92 -14.52
CA PHE A 106 9.00 -1.76 -13.38
C PHE A 106 8.07 -2.91 -13.81
N SER A 107 7.05 -2.60 -14.59
CA SER A 107 6.11 -3.59 -15.11
C SER A 107 6.80 -4.65 -15.96
N ALA A 108 7.71 -4.24 -16.83
CA ALA A 108 8.49 -5.15 -17.66
C ALA A 108 9.41 -6.06 -16.83
N ALA A 109 10.00 -5.52 -15.76
CA ALA A 109 10.87 -6.29 -14.86
C ALA A 109 10.09 -7.28 -13.98
N CYS A 110 8.82 -6.99 -13.69
CA CYS A 110 7.98 -7.79 -12.79
C CYS A 110 6.73 -8.28 -13.53
N PRO A 111 6.85 -9.19 -14.51
CA PRO A 111 5.70 -9.64 -15.31
C PRO A 111 4.64 -10.38 -14.51
N LYS A 112 4.98 -10.86 -13.30
CA LYS A 112 4.03 -11.50 -12.39
C LYS A 112 3.07 -10.51 -11.72
N VAL A 113 3.39 -9.22 -11.76
CA VAL A 113 2.54 -8.15 -11.25
C VAL A 113 1.62 -7.69 -12.38
N SER A 114 0.32 -7.90 -12.24
CA SER A 114 -0.67 -7.53 -13.25
C SER A 114 -0.87 -6.02 -13.35
N LYS A 115 -1.48 -5.56 -14.44
CA LYS A 115 -1.85 -4.15 -14.60
C LYS A 115 -2.76 -3.66 -13.47
N THR A 116 -3.71 -4.48 -13.06
CA THR A 116 -4.60 -4.17 -11.94
C THR A 116 -3.81 -3.97 -10.65
N HIS A 117 -2.85 -4.84 -10.37
CA HIS A 117 -2.00 -4.72 -9.18
C HIS A 117 -1.08 -3.50 -9.26
N ILE A 118 -0.60 -3.14 -10.43
CA ILE A 118 0.18 -1.90 -10.63
C ILE A 118 -0.67 -0.67 -10.28
N GLU A 119 -1.91 -0.62 -10.74
CA GLU A 119 -2.82 0.48 -10.38
C GLU A 119 -3.09 0.52 -8.87
N GLN A 120 -3.21 -0.63 -8.22
CA GLN A 120 -3.37 -0.71 -6.77
C GLN A 120 -2.10 -0.27 -6.02
N LEU A 121 -0.92 -0.64 -6.52
CA LEU A 121 0.37 -0.17 -5.97
C LEU A 121 0.50 1.36 -6.10
N LYS A 122 0.07 1.92 -7.23
CA LYS A 122 0.00 3.38 -7.42
C LYS A 122 -0.92 4.01 -6.39
N ALA A 123 -2.11 3.46 -6.21
CA ALA A 123 -3.09 3.96 -5.23
C ALA A 123 -2.57 3.86 -3.80
N ALA A 124 -1.76 2.86 -3.48
CA ALA A 124 -1.14 2.67 -2.17
C ALA A 124 0.08 3.59 -1.94
N GLY A 125 0.49 4.36 -2.94
CA GLY A 125 1.64 5.27 -2.85
C GLY A 125 2.98 4.61 -3.13
N ALA A 126 3.01 3.32 -3.49
CA ALA A 126 4.26 2.57 -3.70
C ALA A 126 5.09 3.08 -4.88
N LEU A 127 4.43 3.68 -5.85
CA LEU A 127 5.04 4.15 -7.10
C LEU A 127 5.08 5.68 -7.20
N ASP A 128 4.91 6.37 -6.08
CA ASP A 128 4.91 7.83 -6.04
C ASP A 128 6.20 8.42 -6.60
N GLY A 129 6.05 9.46 -7.41
CA GLY A 129 7.16 10.14 -8.05
C GLY A 129 7.72 9.45 -9.29
N MET A 130 7.21 8.27 -9.64
CA MET A 130 7.66 7.52 -10.82
C MET A 130 6.79 7.86 -12.03
N PRO A 131 7.37 8.29 -13.16
CA PRO A 131 6.59 8.54 -14.38
C PRO A 131 6.09 7.25 -14.99
N ASP A 132 4.99 7.32 -15.75
CA ASP A 132 4.41 6.15 -16.41
C ASP A 132 5.36 5.54 -17.43
N THR A 133 6.04 6.37 -18.23
CA THR A 133 6.97 5.91 -19.27
C THR A 133 8.33 6.57 -19.11
N SER A 134 9.36 5.87 -19.59
CA SER A 134 10.72 6.40 -19.68
C SER A 134 10.97 7.21 -20.96
N GLN A 135 9.97 7.32 -21.83
CA GLN A 135 10.06 8.15 -23.01
C GLN A 135 10.03 9.62 -22.62
N ILE A 136 11.20 10.23 -22.62
CA ILE A 136 11.29 11.68 -22.60
C ILE A 136 10.90 12.14 -23.97
N THR A 137 9.75 12.79 -24.14
CA THR A 137 9.45 13.45 -25.38
C THR A 137 10.45 14.58 -25.56
N LEU A 138 10.97 14.75 -26.78
CA LEU A 138 11.90 15.83 -27.13
C LEU A 138 11.38 17.22 -26.75
N PHE A 139 10.09 17.31 -26.46
CA PHE A 139 9.39 18.56 -26.18
C PHE A 139 9.14 18.80 -24.69
N ASP A 140 9.42 17.81 -23.82
CA ASP A 140 9.28 17.98 -22.40
C ASP A 140 10.32 18.99 -21.90
N GLY A 141 9.85 20.09 -21.34
CA GLY A 141 10.69 21.19 -20.88
C GLY A 141 10.98 22.27 -21.92
N LEU A 142 10.47 22.12 -23.16
CA LEU A 142 10.57 23.17 -24.20
C LEU A 142 9.30 24.04 -24.27
N PHE A 143 8.21 23.56 -23.67
CA PHE A 143 6.94 24.24 -23.68
C PHE A 143 6.41 24.49 -22.28
#